data_a1a29f68bff697da300cc07229ed411e
#
_entry.id   a1a29f68bff697da300cc07229ed411e
#
_cell.length_a   1.000
_cell.length_b   1.000
_cell.length_c   1.000
_cell.angle_alpha   90.00
_cell.angle_beta   90.00
_cell.angle_gamma   90.00
#
_symmetry.space_group_name_H-M   'P 1'
#
loop_
_entity.id
_entity.type
_entity.pdbx_description
1 polymer ?
#
loop_
_entity_poly.entity_id
_entity_poly.type
_entity_poly.pdbx_seq_one_letter_code
_entity_poly.pdbx_strand_id
1 'polypeptide(L)'
;MFSNYLYKTNTSYKNYLHFKNYANEIIKFYKKKGKILDIASNDGTFLNFFDKKNFLRIGIDPAKNLKKISNDKGINQINTFFTKKNSLKIKKKYQQFDIITANHVCAHVENLDDFFQGVKNLLKSDGVFIFEISYRGSVLKKNTFDTIYHEHIDYHALFPIVKFLKKYDLKIYNFKITEAQGGSLRVYTSKNPEKINRKKIDEHINKEKKIYKLFDLSTYRKFEKKIINCKFNLQKILKSLEKKKLNVAGYGAAAKTTTLLYFFELSRNNQIKYIFDDNSLKQGLYLPGTTKKIINPKYLTTKKFDILIIFAWNYSDIIIKNIRNNKLIKKQNIKFLIPFPKPQLIK
;
A
#
# COMPACT_ATOMS: atom_id res chain seq x y z
N MET A 1 -16.77 -2.67 -4.17
CA MET A 1 -15.82 -1.96 -3.31
C MET A 1 -14.98 -0.98 -4.13
N PHE A 2 -14.24 -1.40 -5.15
CA PHE A 2 -13.30 -0.55 -5.89
C PHE A 2 -13.94 0.39 -6.93
N SER A 3 -15.25 0.32 -7.20
CA SER A 3 -15.93 1.21 -8.17
C SER A 3 -16.08 2.67 -7.70
N ASN A 4 -15.93 2.91 -6.40
CA ASN A 4 -15.83 4.23 -5.77
C ASN A 4 -14.76 4.17 -4.68
N TYR A 5 -13.57 4.68 -4.96
CA TYR A 5 -12.40 4.47 -4.11
C TYR A 5 -11.96 5.77 -3.45
N LEU A 6 -11.87 5.77 -2.12
CA LEU A 6 -11.59 6.97 -1.33
C LEU A 6 -10.10 7.32 -1.25
N TYR A 7 -9.22 6.36 -1.54
CA TYR A 7 -7.78 6.59 -1.53
C TYR A 7 -7.32 7.24 -2.84
N LYS A 8 -6.48 8.26 -2.74
CA LYS A 8 -5.80 8.90 -3.86
C LYS A 8 -4.29 8.76 -3.68
N THR A 9 -3.60 8.41 -4.74
CA THR A 9 -2.15 8.17 -4.71
C THR A 9 -1.34 9.40 -4.30
N ASN A 10 -1.80 10.60 -4.65
CA ASN A 10 -1.11 11.86 -4.37
C ASN A 10 -1.32 12.42 -2.96
N THR A 11 -2.09 11.75 -2.09
CA THR A 11 -2.39 12.26 -0.74
C THR A 11 -1.19 12.23 0.22
N SER A 12 -0.14 11.47 -0.09
CA SER A 12 1.07 11.36 0.72
C SER A 12 2.30 11.77 -0.09
N TYR A 13 3.05 12.76 0.40
CA TYR A 13 4.32 13.19 -0.21
C TYR A 13 5.33 12.04 -0.35
N LYS A 14 5.36 11.12 0.64
CA LYS A 14 6.20 9.92 0.59
C LYS A 14 5.84 9.02 -0.61
N ASN A 15 4.54 8.80 -0.85
CA ASN A 15 4.08 8.02 -2.00
C ASN A 15 4.34 8.75 -3.32
N TYR A 16 4.13 10.06 -3.35
CA TYR A 16 4.46 10.89 -4.52
C TYR A 16 5.94 10.74 -4.92
N LEU A 17 6.85 10.87 -3.97
CA LEU A 17 8.29 10.70 -4.22
C LEU A 17 8.64 9.27 -4.65
N HIS A 18 8.02 8.25 -4.03
CA HIS A 18 8.21 6.87 -4.40
C HIS A 18 7.85 6.64 -5.88
N PHE A 19 6.67 7.07 -6.30
CA PHE A 19 6.23 6.93 -7.69
C PHE A 19 7.01 7.79 -8.68
N LYS A 20 7.42 9.00 -8.29
CA LYS A 20 8.31 9.84 -9.11
C LYS A 20 9.65 9.15 -9.37
N ASN A 21 10.29 8.63 -8.33
CA ASN A 21 11.56 7.92 -8.44
C ASN A 21 11.41 6.63 -9.27
N TYR A 22 10.29 5.95 -9.11
CA TYR A 22 10.00 4.74 -9.87
C TYR A 22 9.78 5.04 -11.36
N ALA A 23 8.99 6.05 -11.70
CA ALA A 23 8.80 6.47 -13.09
C ALA A 23 10.14 6.91 -13.73
N ASN A 24 10.95 7.70 -13.02
CA ASN A 24 12.27 8.12 -13.48
C ASN A 24 13.20 6.93 -13.74
N GLU A 25 13.12 5.90 -12.90
CA GLU A 25 13.88 4.65 -13.12
C GLU A 25 13.45 3.97 -14.43
N ILE A 26 12.14 3.86 -14.68
CA ILE A 26 11.63 3.27 -15.94
C ILE A 26 12.07 4.10 -17.14
N ILE A 27 11.90 5.42 -17.10
CA ILE A 27 12.28 6.33 -18.18
C ILE A 27 13.78 6.24 -18.48
N LYS A 28 14.60 6.06 -17.44
CA LYS A 28 16.07 5.98 -17.59
C LYS A 28 16.53 4.74 -18.35
N PHE A 29 15.88 3.60 -18.19
CA PHE A 29 16.21 2.40 -18.95
C PHE A 29 15.42 2.26 -20.27
N TYR A 30 14.20 2.86 -20.33
CA TYR A 30 13.38 2.86 -21.54
C TYR A 30 13.54 4.18 -22.29
N LYS A 31 14.58 4.26 -23.13
CA LYS A 31 14.98 5.51 -23.83
C LYS A 31 14.20 5.79 -25.13
N LYS A 32 13.15 5.03 -25.43
CA LYS A 32 12.36 5.12 -26.67
C LYS A 32 11.01 5.78 -26.41
N LYS A 33 10.35 6.29 -27.46
CA LYS A 33 8.93 6.59 -27.43
C LYS A 33 8.13 5.30 -27.31
N GLY A 34 7.04 5.29 -26.55
CA GLY A 34 6.29 4.07 -26.35
C GLY A 34 4.90 4.24 -25.79
N LYS A 35 4.23 3.12 -25.60
CA LYS A 35 2.91 3.04 -24.96
C LYS A 35 3.06 2.46 -23.57
N ILE A 36 2.56 3.17 -22.57
CA ILE A 36 2.53 2.68 -21.19
C ILE A 36 1.10 2.46 -20.73
N LEU A 37 0.86 1.30 -20.12
CA LEU A 37 -0.37 0.93 -19.45
C LEU A 37 -0.11 0.79 -17.97
N ASP A 38 -0.87 1.50 -17.12
CA ASP A 38 -0.86 1.29 -15.67
C ASP A 38 -2.17 0.65 -15.24
N ILE A 39 -2.09 -0.54 -14.64
CA ILE A 39 -3.24 -1.30 -14.15
C ILE A 39 -3.50 -0.91 -12.70
N ALA A 40 -4.76 -0.56 -12.37
CA ALA A 40 -5.18 0.10 -11.15
C ALA A 40 -4.49 1.48 -10.98
N SER A 41 -4.59 2.28 -12.04
CA SER A 41 -3.89 3.57 -12.18
C SER A 41 -4.35 4.66 -11.21
N ASN A 42 -5.41 4.42 -10.46
CA ASN A 42 -5.97 5.33 -9.47
C ASN A 42 -6.26 6.73 -10.07
N ASP A 43 -5.75 7.80 -9.47
CA ASP A 43 -5.89 9.17 -9.93
C ASP A 43 -4.89 9.57 -11.04
N GLY A 44 -4.18 8.60 -11.62
CA GLY A 44 -3.20 8.80 -12.68
C GLY A 44 -1.87 9.45 -12.25
N THR A 45 -1.63 9.59 -10.96
CA THR A 45 -0.41 10.25 -10.44
C THR A 45 0.87 9.60 -10.95
N PHE A 46 0.94 8.27 -11.01
CA PHE A 46 2.11 7.57 -11.53
C PHE A 46 2.33 7.83 -13.02
N LEU A 47 1.28 7.71 -13.83
CA LEU A 47 1.36 7.96 -15.28
C LEU A 47 1.70 9.41 -15.62
N ASN A 48 1.38 10.35 -14.73
CA ASN A 48 1.67 11.75 -14.96
C ASN A 48 3.17 12.11 -14.92
N PHE A 49 4.03 11.23 -14.41
CA PHE A 49 5.48 11.40 -14.47
C PHE A 49 6.09 11.04 -15.84
N PHE A 50 5.32 10.40 -16.73
CA PHE A 50 5.77 10.09 -18.08
C PHE A 50 5.38 11.22 -19.03
N ASP A 51 6.35 11.77 -19.76
CA ASP A 51 6.11 12.88 -20.68
C ASP A 51 5.16 12.43 -21.82
N LYS A 52 4.09 13.20 -22.04
CA LYS A 52 3.09 12.96 -23.09
C LYS A 52 3.64 13.05 -24.52
N LYS A 53 4.79 13.72 -24.74
CA LYS A 53 5.46 13.80 -26.04
C LYS A 53 6.14 12.48 -26.40
N ASN A 54 6.53 11.70 -25.38
CA ASN A 54 7.26 10.45 -25.56
C ASN A 54 6.42 9.22 -25.25
N PHE A 55 5.35 9.35 -24.43
CA PHE A 55 4.55 8.21 -24.02
C PHE A 55 3.05 8.41 -24.28
N LEU A 56 2.43 7.45 -24.97
CA LEU A 56 0.98 7.30 -24.95
C LEU A 56 0.61 6.64 -23.60
N ARG A 57 -0.07 7.40 -22.73
CA ARG A 57 -0.36 7.02 -21.34
C ARG A 57 -1.79 6.52 -21.21
N ILE A 58 -1.96 5.25 -20.87
CA ILE A 58 -3.26 4.61 -20.65
C ILE A 58 -3.34 4.12 -19.21
N GLY A 59 -4.43 4.47 -18.52
CA GLY A 59 -4.76 3.97 -17.20
C GLY A 59 -5.97 3.05 -17.25
N ILE A 60 -5.99 2.02 -16.40
CA ILE A 60 -7.17 1.20 -16.15
C ILE A 60 -7.45 1.21 -14.67
N ASP A 61 -8.66 1.63 -14.29
CA ASP A 61 -9.10 1.62 -12.90
C ASP A 61 -10.63 1.53 -12.83
N PRO A 62 -11.23 0.70 -11.97
CA PRO A 62 -12.68 0.60 -11.82
C PRO A 62 -13.30 1.81 -11.11
N ALA A 63 -12.52 2.64 -10.42
CA ALA A 63 -12.98 3.76 -9.61
C ALA A 63 -13.54 4.92 -10.48
N LYS A 64 -14.86 5.03 -10.57
CA LYS A 64 -15.55 6.05 -11.37
C LYS A 64 -15.22 7.47 -10.92
N ASN A 65 -15.12 7.67 -9.62
CA ASN A 65 -14.83 8.98 -9.00
C ASN A 65 -13.42 9.50 -9.28
N LEU A 66 -12.47 8.65 -9.73
CA LEU A 66 -11.11 9.04 -10.05
C LEU A 66 -10.87 9.30 -11.54
N LYS A 67 -11.80 8.87 -12.41
CA LYS A 67 -11.66 8.98 -13.87
C LYS A 67 -11.42 10.42 -14.34
N LYS A 68 -12.22 11.37 -13.86
CA LYS A 68 -12.08 12.79 -14.23
C LYS A 68 -10.69 13.32 -13.84
N ILE A 69 -10.24 13.04 -12.62
CA ILE A 69 -8.95 13.49 -12.10
C ILE A 69 -7.77 12.97 -12.95
N SER A 70 -7.87 11.73 -13.42
CA SER A 70 -6.87 11.12 -14.30
C SER A 70 -6.92 11.73 -15.71
N ASN A 71 -8.10 11.90 -16.28
CA ASN A 71 -8.28 12.52 -17.61
C ASN A 71 -7.80 13.98 -17.65
N ASP A 72 -8.01 14.76 -16.58
CA ASP A 72 -7.55 16.16 -16.47
C ASP A 72 -6.00 16.24 -16.51
N LYS A 73 -5.28 15.15 -16.19
CA LYS A 73 -3.84 15.00 -16.35
C LYS A 73 -3.42 14.56 -17.77
N GLY A 74 -4.37 14.46 -18.71
CA GLY A 74 -4.14 14.00 -20.08
C GLY A 74 -3.83 12.49 -20.18
N ILE A 75 -4.40 11.67 -19.29
CA ILE A 75 -4.27 10.22 -19.30
C ILE A 75 -5.55 9.60 -19.87
N ASN A 76 -5.43 8.68 -20.81
CA ASN A 76 -6.57 7.96 -21.35
C ASN A 76 -7.06 6.92 -20.34
N GLN A 77 -7.99 7.32 -19.45
CA GLN A 77 -8.50 6.47 -18.38
C GLN A 77 -9.63 5.56 -18.85
N ILE A 78 -9.42 4.26 -18.77
CA ILE A 78 -10.42 3.22 -19.03
C ILE A 78 -11.04 2.81 -17.69
N ASN A 79 -12.32 3.07 -17.51
CA ASN A 79 -13.01 2.78 -16.25
C ASN A 79 -13.59 1.36 -16.28
N THR A 80 -12.78 0.38 -15.92
CA THR A 80 -13.14 -1.03 -15.85
C THR A 80 -12.18 -1.81 -14.96
N PHE A 81 -12.60 -2.99 -14.51
CA PHE A 81 -11.68 -3.97 -13.93
C PHE A 81 -10.76 -4.55 -15.01
N PHE A 82 -9.51 -4.79 -14.63
CA PHE A 82 -8.57 -5.48 -15.51
C PHE A 82 -8.81 -6.99 -15.46
N THR A 83 -9.16 -7.55 -16.61
CA THR A 83 -9.44 -8.98 -16.80
C THR A 83 -8.90 -9.45 -18.16
N LYS A 84 -8.70 -10.76 -18.35
CA LYS A 84 -8.39 -11.37 -19.64
C LYS A 84 -9.36 -10.88 -20.74
N LYS A 85 -10.68 -10.89 -20.45
CA LYS A 85 -11.73 -10.45 -21.40
C LYS A 85 -11.55 -8.97 -21.79
N ASN A 86 -11.34 -8.09 -20.82
CA ASN A 86 -11.16 -6.66 -21.08
C ASN A 86 -9.82 -6.36 -21.76
N SER A 87 -8.77 -7.15 -21.50
CA SER A 87 -7.48 -7.03 -22.19
C SER A 87 -7.61 -7.19 -23.71
N LEU A 88 -8.48 -8.09 -24.19
CA LEU A 88 -8.73 -8.28 -25.61
C LEU A 88 -9.38 -7.05 -26.27
N LYS A 89 -10.33 -6.40 -25.56
CA LYS A 89 -10.94 -5.14 -26.03
C LYS A 89 -9.91 -4.01 -26.09
N ILE A 90 -9.05 -3.93 -25.11
CA ILE A 90 -7.97 -2.93 -25.04
C ILE A 90 -6.96 -3.17 -26.15
N LYS A 91 -6.61 -4.44 -26.43
CA LYS A 91 -5.73 -4.82 -27.53
C LYS A 91 -6.28 -4.40 -28.88
N LYS A 92 -7.59 -4.55 -29.12
CA LYS A 92 -8.24 -4.08 -30.37
C LYS A 92 -8.06 -2.57 -30.57
N LYS A 93 -8.14 -1.77 -29.51
CA LYS A 93 -8.08 -0.29 -29.58
C LYS A 93 -6.65 0.25 -29.59
N TYR A 94 -5.78 -0.26 -28.72
CA TYR A 94 -4.45 0.32 -28.47
C TYR A 94 -3.30 -0.57 -28.96
N GLN A 95 -3.59 -1.79 -29.44
CA GLN A 95 -2.59 -2.83 -29.74
C GLN A 95 -1.84 -3.25 -28.46
N GLN A 96 -0.58 -3.66 -28.58
CA GLN A 96 0.26 -4.04 -27.46
C GLN A 96 1.05 -2.87 -26.92
N PHE A 97 1.50 -3.02 -25.67
CA PHE A 97 2.20 -2.01 -24.89
C PHE A 97 3.68 -2.36 -24.73
N ASP A 98 4.49 -1.32 -24.73
CA ASP A 98 5.93 -1.41 -24.48
C ASP A 98 6.19 -1.58 -22.97
N ILE A 99 5.41 -0.89 -22.15
CA ILE A 99 5.50 -0.92 -20.70
C ILE A 99 4.12 -1.19 -20.13
N ILE A 100 4.02 -2.17 -19.26
CA ILE A 100 2.84 -2.39 -18.42
C ILE A 100 3.29 -2.29 -16.96
N THR A 101 2.52 -1.58 -16.14
CA THR A 101 2.75 -1.48 -14.70
C THR A 101 1.52 -1.90 -13.90
N ALA A 102 1.74 -2.42 -12.68
CA ALA A 102 0.67 -2.79 -11.76
C ALA A 102 1.17 -2.59 -10.32
N ASN A 103 0.69 -1.54 -9.65
CA ASN A 103 1.22 -1.12 -8.37
C ASN A 103 0.23 -1.40 -7.25
N HIS A 104 0.59 -2.31 -6.33
CA HIS A 104 -0.24 -2.71 -5.19
C HIS A 104 -1.66 -3.16 -5.57
N VAL A 105 -1.80 -3.85 -6.70
CA VAL A 105 -3.08 -4.38 -7.19
C VAL A 105 -3.16 -5.90 -7.12
N CYS A 106 -2.07 -6.62 -7.36
CA CYS A 106 -2.11 -8.09 -7.40
C CYS A 106 -2.57 -8.74 -6.09
N ALA A 107 -2.36 -8.07 -4.94
CA ALA A 107 -2.86 -8.54 -3.65
C ALA A 107 -4.40 -8.43 -3.50
N HIS A 108 -5.06 -7.71 -4.40
CA HIS A 108 -6.52 -7.48 -4.42
C HIS A 108 -7.25 -8.28 -5.50
N VAL A 109 -6.53 -9.09 -6.28
CA VAL A 109 -7.07 -9.81 -7.42
C VAL A 109 -7.42 -11.24 -7.01
N GLU A 110 -8.70 -11.61 -7.10
CA GLU A 110 -9.19 -12.96 -6.78
C GLU A 110 -8.65 -14.01 -7.76
N ASN A 111 -8.54 -13.67 -9.03
CA ASN A 111 -8.08 -14.58 -10.08
C ASN A 111 -6.79 -14.05 -10.75
N LEU A 112 -5.64 -14.42 -10.17
CA LEU A 112 -4.34 -14.04 -10.72
C LEU A 112 -4.07 -14.65 -12.10
N ASP A 113 -4.60 -15.84 -12.39
CA ASP A 113 -4.45 -16.45 -13.72
C ASP A 113 -5.13 -15.60 -14.80
N ASP A 114 -6.34 -15.10 -14.57
CA ASP A 114 -7.03 -14.20 -15.49
C ASP A 114 -6.27 -12.88 -15.66
N PHE A 115 -5.75 -12.32 -14.56
CA PHE A 115 -4.97 -11.09 -14.56
C PHE A 115 -3.69 -11.23 -15.40
N PHE A 116 -2.85 -12.23 -15.12
CA PHE A 116 -1.58 -12.41 -15.84
C PHE A 116 -1.77 -12.86 -17.29
N GLN A 117 -2.84 -13.56 -17.61
CA GLN A 117 -3.22 -13.83 -19.00
C GLN A 117 -3.57 -12.53 -19.74
N GLY A 118 -4.26 -11.61 -19.07
CA GLY A 118 -4.52 -10.27 -19.59
C GLY A 118 -3.24 -9.49 -19.87
N VAL A 119 -2.28 -9.53 -18.97
CA VAL A 119 -0.95 -8.92 -19.15
C VAL A 119 -0.23 -9.55 -20.35
N LYS A 120 -0.19 -10.89 -20.46
CA LYS A 120 0.41 -11.62 -21.59
C LYS A 120 -0.16 -11.18 -22.93
N ASN A 121 -1.48 -10.95 -23.01
CA ASN A 121 -2.16 -10.51 -24.22
C ASN A 121 -1.72 -9.11 -24.68
N LEU A 122 -1.47 -8.22 -23.72
CA LEU A 122 -1.21 -6.80 -23.95
C LEU A 122 0.28 -6.45 -24.05
N LEU A 123 1.17 -7.28 -23.52
CA LEU A 123 2.60 -7.00 -23.50
C LEU A 123 3.23 -7.36 -24.86
N LYS A 124 4.01 -6.46 -25.44
CA LYS A 124 4.84 -6.73 -26.61
C LYS A 124 5.87 -7.83 -26.32
N SER A 125 6.45 -8.42 -27.36
CA SER A 125 7.48 -9.46 -27.23
C SER A 125 8.74 -8.97 -26.52
N ASP A 126 9.15 -7.72 -26.79
CA ASP A 126 10.27 -6.99 -26.17
C ASP A 126 9.82 -6.05 -25.06
N GLY A 127 8.53 -6.04 -24.74
CA GLY A 127 7.94 -5.19 -23.70
C GLY A 127 8.34 -5.62 -22.29
N VAL A 128 8.18 -4.69 -21.34
CA VAL A 128 8.44 -4.94 -19.93
C VAL A 128 7.16 -4.83 -19.11
N PHE A 129 6.93 -5.80 -18.23
CA PHE A 129 5.89 -5.73 -17.21
C PHE A 129 6.55 -5.60 -15.84
N ILE A 130 6.21 -4.52 -15.14
CA ILE A 130 6.77 -4.23 -13.82
C ILE A 130 5.62 -4.11 -12.83
N PHE A 131 5.66 -4.89 -11.75
CA PHE A 131 4.63 -4.83 -10.73
C PHE A 131 5.24 -4.73 -9.34
N GLU A 132 4.54 -4.01 -8.46
CA GLU A 132 4.92 -3.84 -7.08
C GLU A 132 3.82 -4.39 -6.17
N ILE A 133 4.21 -5.22 -5.20
CA ILE A 133 3.31 -5.95 -4.30
C ILE A 133 3.88 -5.97 -2.89
N SER A 134 3.02 -6.16 -1.90
CA SER A 134 3.45 -6.36 -0.52
C SER A 134 4.34 -7.60 -0.40
N TYR A 135 5.54 -7.41 0.17
CA TYR A 135 6.51 -8.50 0.31
C TYR A 135 6.33 -9.22 1.63
N ARG A 136 6.00 -10.51 1.59
CA ARG A 136 5.78 -11.36 2.77
C ARG A 136 6.97 -11.35 3.73
N GLY A 137 8.20 -11.35 3.21
CA GLY A 137 9.40 -11.26 4.04
C GLY A 137 9.48 -9.95 4.84
N SER A 138 9.03 -8.83 4.26
CA SER A 138 8.95 -7.55 4.97
C SER A 138 7.87 -7.56 6.03
N VAL A 139 6.69 -8.13 5.74
CA VAL A 139 5.59 -8.26 6.70
C VAL A 139 6.03 -9.02 7.94
N LEU A 140 6.67 -10.18 7.77
CA LEU A 140 7.15 -11.00 8.88
C LEU A 140 8.31 -10.33 9.64
N LYS A 141 9.28 -9.73 8.92
CA LYS A 141 10.43 -9.06 9.53
C LYS A 141 10.02 -7.83 10.35
N LYS A 142 9.13 -6.99 9.79
CA LYS A 142 8.68 -5.74 10.41
C LYS A 142 7.46 -5.91 11.30
N ASN A 143 6.95 -7.13 11.40
CA ASN A 143 5.76 -7.48 12.19
C ASN A 143 4.50 -6.72 11.78
N THR A 144 4.31 -6.43 10.48
CA THR A 144 3.21 -5.58 9.98
C THR A 144 1.93 -6.37 9.70
N PHE A 145 1.37 -7.06 10.72
CA PHE A 145 0.15 -7.86 10.59
C PHE A 145 -1.09 -7.01 10.27
N ASP A 146 -1.07 -5.73 10.59
CA ASP A 146 -2.16 -4.78 10.32
C ASP A 146 -2.45 -4.57 8.84
N THR A 147 -1.56 -5.06 7.98
CA THR A 147 -1.80 -5.14 6.54
C THR A 147 -2.70 -6.32 6.16
N ILE A 148 -2.95 -7.27 7.08
CA ILE A 148 -3.81 -8.44 6.86
C ILE A 148 -5.26 -8.03 7.11
N TYR A 149 -5.92 -7.58 6.06
CA TYR A 149 -7.33 -7.19 6.07
C TYR A 149 -8.00 -7.59 4.74
N HIS A 150 -9.31 -7.48 4.67
CA HIS A 150 -10.15 -8.05 3.62
C HIS A 150 -9.78 -7.66 2.17
N GLU A 151 -9.08 -6.54 1.96
CA GLU A 151 -8.63 -6.15 0.62
C GLU A 151 -7.37 -6.90 0.17
N HIS A 152 -6.54 -7.40 1.12
CA HIS A 152 -5.30 -8.09 0.82
C HIS A 152 -5.51 -9.61 0.90
N ILE A 153 -5.82 -10.22 -0.23
CA ILE A 153 -6.11 -11.65 -0.34
C ILE A 153 -4.82 -12.48 -0.30
N ASP A 154 -3.74 -11.94 -0.90
CA ASP A 154 -2.47 -12.64 -1.09
C ASP A 154 -1.26 -11.87 -0.55
N TYR A 155 -0.28 -12.65 -0.05
CA TYR A 155 1.04 -12.18 0.38
C TYR A 155 2.14 -12.93 -0.36
N HIS A 156 2.94 -12.20 -1.12
CA HIS A 156 3.85 -12.78 -2.08
C HIS A 156 5.31 -12.84 -1.59
N ALA A 157 6.04 -13.82 -2.12
CA ALA A 157 7.49 -13.93 -2.03
C ALA A 157 8.05 -14.18 -3.44
N LEU A 158 9.34 -13.93 -3.65
CA LEU A 158 9.94 -14.04 -4.98
C LEU A 158 9.90 -15.47 -5.53
N PHE A 159 10.15 -16.47 -4.67
CA PHE A 159 10.19 -17.87 -5.09
C PHE A 159 8.89 -18.38 -5.73
N PRO A 160 7.70 -18.24 -5.11
CA PRO A 160 6.45 -18.66 -5.74
C PRO A 160 6.12 -17.82 -6.99
N ILE A 161 6.46 -16.52 -7.03
CA ILE A 161 6.23 -15.68 -8.21
C ILE A 161 7.05 -16.17 -9.40
N VAL A 162 8.33 -16.53 -9.22
CA VAL A 162 9.17 -17.10 -10.29
C VAL A 162 8.52 -18.35 -10.89
N LYS A 163 7.96 -19.23 -10.06
CA LYS A 163 7.26 -20.42 -10.54
C LYS A 163 5.96 -20.09 -11.26
N PHE A 164 5.17 -19.18 -10.70
CA PHE A 164 3.87 -18.80 -11.23
C PHE A 164 3.97 -18.15 -12.60
N LEU A 165 4.92 -17.22 -12.79
CA LEU A 165 5.08 -16.47 -14.04
C LEU A 165 5.52 -17.31 -15.24
N LYS A 166 6.10 -18.48 -15.02
CA LYS A 166 6.44 -19.43 -16.11
C LYS A 166 5.24 -19.82 -16.97
N LYS A 167 4.04 -19.88 -16.39
CA LYS A 167 2.78 -20.18 -17.10
C LYS A 167 2.45 -19.16 -18.20
N TYR A 168 3.00 -17.94 -18.09
CA TYR A 168 2.68 -16.81 -18.98
C TYR A 168 3.84 -16.41 -19.88
N ASP A 169 4.90 -17.21 -19.93
CA ASP A 169 6.15 -16.91 -20.64
C ASP A 169 6.81 -15.60 -20.18
N LEU A 170 6.54 -15.21 -18.91
CA LEU A 170 7.14 -14.04 -18.29
C LEU A 170 8.36 -14.46 -17.47
N LYS A 171 9.53 -13.96 -17.88
CA LYS A 171 10.81 -14.22 -17.21
C LYS A 171 11.13 -13.04 -16.31
N ILE A 172 11.38 -13.30 -15.02
CA ILE A 172 11.89 -12.28 -14.10
C ILE A 172 13.36 -12.02 -14.44
N TYR A 173 13.69 -10.80 -14.81
CA TYR A 173 15.08 -10.43 -15.08
C TYR A 173 15.72 -9.60 -13.97
N ASN A 174 14.91 -8.96 -13.14
CA ASN A 174 15.37 -8.22 -11.96
C ASN A 174 14.27 -8.08 -10.91
N PHE A 175 14.63 -7.70 -9.71
CA PHE A 175 13.69 -7.31 -8.64
C PHE A 175 14.35 -6.31 -7.69
N LYS A 176 13.52 -5.60 -6.91
CA LYS A 176 13.94 -4.74 -5.80
C LYS A 176 13.02 -4.93 -4.61
N ILE A 177 13.56 -4.84 -3.40
CA ILE A 177 12.77 -4.64 -2.19
C ILE A 177 12.74 -3.13 -1.94
N THR A 178 11.55 -2.57 -1.78
CA THR A 178 11.31 -1.15 -1.55
C THR A 178 10.69 -0.92 -0.17
N GLU A 179 10.74 0.31 0.33
CA GLU A 179 10.11 0.67 1.61
C GLU A 179 8.63 1.10 1.44
N ALA A 180 8.09 1.04 0.23
CA ALA A 180 6.69 1.38 -0.04
C ALA A 180 5.74 0.49 0.78
N GLN A 181 4.66 1.09 1.29
CA GLN A 181 3.58 0.41 2.02
C GLN A 181 4.05 -0.53 3.15
N GLY A 182 5.20 -0.24 3.79
CA GLY A 182 5.77 -1.08 4.85
C GLY A 182 6.78 -2.11 4.37
N GLY A 183 7.00 -2.22 3.07
CA GLY A 183 7.98 -3.08 2.42
C GLY A 183 7.38 -3.91 1.30
N SER A 184 7.78 -3.58 0.08
CA SER A 184 7.24 -4.16 -1.14
C SER A 184 8.31 -4.83 -1.99
N LEU A 185 7.89 -5.79 -2.79
CA LEU A 185 8.68 -6.45 -3.80
C LEU A 185 8.28 -5.88 -5.16
N ARG A 186 9.19 -5.18 -5.83
CA ARG A 186 9.06 -4.75 -7.21
C ARG A 186 9.72 -5.77 -8.12
N VAL A 187 8.96 -6.32 -9.05
CA VAL A 187 9.39 -7.38 -9.95
C VAL A 187 9.41 -6.85 -11.39
N TYR A 188 10.50 -7.07 -12.08
CA TYR A 188 10.70 -6.68 -13.47
C TYR A 188 10.68 -7.92 -14.35
N THR A 189 9.74 -7.97 -15.30
CA THR A 189 9.53 -9.14 -16.17
C THR A 189 9.47 -8.73 -17.62
N SER A 190 9.85 -9.66 -18.50
CA SER A 190 9.67 -9.57 -19.96
C SER A 190 9.48 -10.99 -20.52
N LYS A 191 8.92 -11.08 -21.73
CA LYS A 191 8.89 -12.34 -22.46
C LYS A 191 10.30 -12.72 -22.95
N ASN A 192 11.04 -11.74 -23.45
CA ASN A 192 12.38 -11.91 -23.99
C ASN A 192 13.35 -10.86 -23.40
N PRO A 193 13.75 -11.00 -22.12
CA PRO A 193 14.69 -10.07 -21.53
C PRO A 193 16.10 -10.26 -22.11
N GLU A 194 16.77 -9.16 -22.46
CA GLU A 194 18.15 -9.16 -22.97
C GLU A 194 19.13 -9.77 -21.93
N LYS A 195 18.93 -9.46 -20.66
CA LYS A 195 19.79 -9.91 -19.56
C LYS A 195 18.97 -10.30 -18.34
N ILE A 196 19.28 -11.44 -17.74
CA ILE A 196 18.67 -11.91 -16.50
C ILE A 196 19.72 -11.92 -15.40
N ASN A 197 19.45 -11.25 -14.29
CA ASN A 197 20.30 -11.25 -13.11
C ASN A 197 20.05 -12.52 -12.27
N ARG A 198 20.37 -13.69 -12.84
CA ARG A 198 20.13 -15.00 -12.21
C ARG A 198 20.76 -15.11 -10.83
N LYS A 199 22.01 -14.72 -10.68
CA LYS A 199 22.73 -14.77 -9.39
C LYS A 199 21.95 -14.07 -8.29
N LYS A 200 21.52 -12.82 -8.53
CA LYS A 200 20.75 -12.03 -7.56
C LYS A 200 19.41 -12.69 -7.20
N ILE A 201 18.71 -13.24 -8.21
CA ILE A 201 17.41 -13.90 -8.03
C ILE A 201 17.59 -15.17 -7.20
N ASP A 202 18.52 -16.01 -7.53
CA ASP A 202 18.76 -17.30 -6.87
C ASP A 202 19.27 -17.10 -5.43
N GLU A 203 20.16 -16.15 -5.20
CA GLU A 203 20.61 -15.76 -3.86
C GLU A 203 19.43 -15.30 -2.99
N HIS A 204 18.52 -14.50 -3.55
CA HIS A 204 17.38 -14.03 -2.78
C HIS A 204 16.38 -15.16 -2.49
N ILE A 205 16.12 -16.04 -3.45
CA ILE A 205 15.29 -17.24 -3.25
C ILE A 205 15.89 -18.12 -2.14
N ASN A 206 17.21 -18.29 -2.13
CA ASN A 206 17.90 -19.02 -1.07
C ASN A 206 17.74 -18.33 0.29
N LYS A 207 17.80 -16.98 0.34
CA LYS A 207 17.49 -16.22 1.57
C LYS A 207 16.06 -16.45 2.03
N GLU A 208 15.08 -16.40 1.13
CA GLU A 208 13.68 -16.68 1.47
C GLU A 208 13.48 -18.06 2.08
N LYS A 209 14.14 -19.09 1.52
CA LYS A 209 14.01 -20.48 1.97
C LYS A 209 14.81 -20.75 3.26
N LYS A 210 16.09 -20.40 3.27
CA LYS A 210 17.05 -20.87 4.30
C LYS A 210 17.23 -19.87 5.44
N ILE A 211 17.25 -18.56 5.15
CA ILE A 211 17.52 -17.50 6.14
C ILE A 211 16.23 -16.97 6.74
N TYR A 212 15.32 -16.51 5.89
CA TYR A 212 14.03 -15.95 6.35
C TYR A 212 13.02 -17.04 6.70
N LYS A 213 13.26 -18.26 6.21
CA LYS A 213 12.40 -19.44 6.41
C LYS A 213 10.93 -19.13 6.14
N LEU A 214 10.66 -18.42 5.02
CA LEU A 214 9.31 -17.93 4.69
C LEU A 214 8.29 -19.04 4.44
N PHE A 215 8.74 -20.30 4.35
CA PHE A 215 7.89 -21.46 4.08
C PHE A 215 7.81 -22.41 5.29
N ASP A 216 8.42 -22.05 6.43
CA ASP A 216 8.44 -22.85 7.64
C ASP A 216 7.37 -22.36 8.62
N LEU A 217 6.53 -23.25 9.12
CA LEU A 217 5.48 -22.93 10.08
C LEU A 217 6.02 -22.28 11.36
N SER A 218 7.22 -22.65 11.78
CA SER A 218 7.90 -22.07 12.95
C SER A 218 8.09 -20.56 12.86
N THR A 219 8.28 -20.02 11.65
CA THR A 219 8.39 -18.57 11.39
C THR A 219 7.09 -17.86 11.68
N TYR A 220 5.96 -18.45 11.29
CA TYR A 220 4.62 -17.88 11.53
C TYR A 220 4.21 -17.98 12.99
N ARG A 221 4.54 -19.06 13.68
CA ARG A 221 4.35 -19.16 15.14
C ARG A 221 5.14 -18.12 15.91
N LYS A 222 6.38 -17.81 15.49
CA LYS A 222 7.17 -16.71 16.07
C LYS A 222 6.56 -15.35 15.79
N PHE A 223 6.04 -15.15 14.58
CA PHE A 223 5.33 -13.94 14.18
C PHE A 223 4.07 -13.73 15.04
N GLU A 224 3.23 -14.75 15.17
CA GLU A 224 2.05 -14.76 16.03
C GLU A 224 2.38 -14.36 17.48
N LYS A 225 3.38 -15.01 18.09
CA LYS A 225 3.84 -14.67 19.45
C LYS A 225 4.21 -13.20 19.61
N LYS A 226 4.89 -12.62 18.61
CA LYS A 226 5.24 -11.18 18.63
C LYS A 226 4.01 -10.28 18.58
N ILE A 227 3.00 -10.65 17.79
CA ILE A 227 1.75 -9.88 17.67
C ILE A 227 0.96 -9.94 18.96
N ILE A 228 0.84 -11.13 19.56
CA ILE A 228 0.16 -11.34 20.84
C ILE A 228 0.86 -10.55 21.95
N ASN A 229 2.18 -10.58 22.03
CA ASN A 229 2.94 -9.79 23.00
C ASN A 229 2.73 -8.28 22.79
N CYS A 230 2.64 -7.82 21.53
CA CYS A 230 2.33 -6.43 21.21
C CYS A 230 0.93 -6.05 21.76
N LYS A 231 -0.09 -6.91 21.57
CA LYS A 231 -1.43 -6.74 22.12
C LYS A 231 -1.40 -6.56 23.64
N PHE A 232 -0.79 -7.49 24.36
CA PHE A 232 -0.71 -7.40 25.83
C PHE A 232 -0.01 -6.14 26.31
N ASN A 233 1.11 -5.77 25.68
CA ASN A 233 1.83 -4.56 26.06
C ASN A 233 1.00 -3.29 25.82
N LEU A 234 0.29 -3.21 24.69
CA LEU A 234 -0.60 -2.08 24.41
C LEU A 234 -1.74 -2.00 25.40
N GLN A 235 -2.41 -3.13 25.70
CA GLN A 235 -3.50 -3.19 26.66
C GLN A 235 -3.03 -2.76 28.08
N LYS A 236 -1.82 -3.16 28.50
CA LYS A 236 -1.22 -2.73 29.76
C LYS A 236 -1.02 -1.21 29.82
N ILE A 237 -0.52 -0.61 28.74
CA ILE A 237 -0.37 0.84 28.65
C ILE A 237 -1.74 1.51 28.76
N LEU A 238 -2.74 1.08 27.97
CA LEU A 238 -4.08 1.69 27.95
C LEU A 238 -4.77 1.60 29.30
N LYS A 239 -4.69 0.46 30.00
CA LYS A 239 -5.21 0.32 31.38
C LYS A 239 -4.54 1.31 32.34
N SER A 240 -3.24 1.56 32.19
CA SER A 240 -2.53 2.58 32.99
C SER A 240 -3.01 4.00 32.70
N LEU A 241 -3.28 4.33 31.42
CA LEU A 241 -3.82 5.62 31.02
C LEU A 241 -5.25 5.85 31.56
N GLU A 242 -6.07 4.79 31.53
CA GLU A 242 -7.44 4.79 32.03
C GLU A 242 -7.49 5.06 33.55
N LYS A 243 -6.65 4.35 34.33
CA LYS A 243 -6.51 4.61 35.80
C LYS A 243 -6.16 6.06 36.11
N LYS A 244 -5.40 6.72 35.24
CA LYS A 244 -5.02 8.15 35.37
C LYS A 244 -6.09 9.11 34.84
N LYS A 245 -7.24 8.60 34.35
CA LYS A 245 -8.35 9.37 33.77
C LYS A 245 -7.92 10.30 32.61
N LEU A 246 -6.92 9.90 31.82
CA LEU A 246 -6.39 10.69 30.72
C LEU A 246 -7.34 10.66 29.50
N ASN A 247 -7.47 11.81 28.84
CA ASN A 247 -8.24 11.94 27.60
C ASN A 247 -7.44 11.38 26.43
N VAL A 248 -7.96 10.32 25.82
CA VAL A 248 -7.30 9.59 24.71
C VAL A 248 -8.11 9.71 23.43
N ALA A 249 -7.43 9.99 22.32
CA ALA A 249 -8.00 9.90 20.99
C ALA A 249 -7.05 9.16 20.04
N GLY A 250 -7.56 8.73 18.90
CA GLY A 250 -6.75 8.14 17.84
C GLY A 250 -6.43 9.12 16.72
N TYR A 251 -5.43 8.81 15.89
CA TYR A 251 -5.09 9.53 14.67
C TYR A 251 -4.82 8.54 13.52
N GLY A 252 -5.51 8.73 12.39
CA GLY A 252 -5.42 7.91 11.19
C GLY A 252 -6.54 6.87 11.10
N ALA A 253 -7.60 7.17 10.31
CA ALA A 253 -8.72 6.27 10.01
C ALA A 253 -8.45 5.45 8.73
N ALA A 254 -7.31 4.74 8.69
CA ALA A 254 -6.97 3.85 7.58
C ALA A 254 -7.69 2.49 7.71
N ALA A 255 -7.77 1.71 6.61
CA ALA A 255 -8.35 0.36 6.65
C ALA A 255 -7.72 -0.52 7.73
N LYS A 256 -6.39 -0.50 7.83
CA LYS A 256 -5.65 -1.21 8.87
C LYS A 256 -5.92 -0.73 10.31
N THR A 257 -6.44 0.47 10.51
CA THR A 257 -6.86 0.94 11.83
C THR A 257 -8.00 0.09 12.38
N THR A 258 -8.95 -0.31 11.54
CA THR A 258 -10.02 -1.23 11.92
C THR A 258 -9.44 -2.58 12.36
N THR A 259 -8.49 -3.14 11.59
CA THR A 259 -7.80 -4.39 11.96
C THR A 259 -7.12 -4.28 13.33
N LEU A 260 -6.38 -3.18 13.57
CA LEU A 260 -5.72 -2.95 14.85
C LEU A 260 -6.73 -2.84 16.00
N LEU A 261 -7.82 -2.07 15.82
CA LEU A 261 -8.83 -1.89 16.86
C LEU A 261 -9.52 -3.21 17.24
N TYR A 262 -9.85 -4.04 16.26
CA TYR A 262 -10.48 -5.34 16.55
C TYR A 262 -9.50 -6.33 17.17
N PHE A 263 -8.30 -6.46 16.60
CA PHE A 263 -7.32 -7.40 17.13
C PHE A 263 -6.87 -7.04 18.55
N PHE A 264 -6.69 -5.75 18.83
CA PHE A 264 -6.30 -5.27 20.16
C PHE A 264 -7.49 -5.12 21.15
N GLU A 265 -8.72 -5.50 20.72
CA GLU A 265 -9.96 -5.41 21.52
C GLU A 265 -10.30 -3.97 21.93
N LEU A 266 -9.94 -3.01 21.06
CA LEU A 266 -10.18 -1.60 21.28
C LEU A 266 -11.44 -1.08 20.56
N SER A 267 -12.10 -1.92 19.76
CA SER A 267 -13.30 -1.53 19.00
C SER A 267 -14.42 -1.02 19.90
N ARG A 268 -14.59 -1.61 21.09
CA ARG A 268 -15.58 -1.24 22.13
C ARG A 268 -14.99 -0.40 23.26
N ASN A 269 -13.70 -0.04 23.23
CA ASN A 269 -13.07 0.77 24.28
C ASN A 269 -13.64 2.19 24.28
N ASN A 270 -14.31 2.59 25.35
CA ASN A 270 -14.98 3.90 25.50
C ASN A 270 -14.01 5.05 25.74
N GLN A 271 -12.77 4.79 26.12
CA GLN A 271 -11.74 5.81 26.31
C GLN A 271 -11.37 6.48 24.98
N ILE A 272 -11.41 5.72 23.85
CA ILE A 272 -11.11 6.24 22.51
C ILE A 272 -12.44 6.55 21.81
N LYS A 273 -12.92 7.78 21.92
CA LYS A 273 -14.19 8.22 21.29
C LYS A 273 -14.01 8.74 19.86
N TYR A 274 -12.87 9.35 19.57
CA TYR A 274 -12.60 10.06 18.33
C TYR A 274 -11.35 9.52 17.65
N ILE A 275 -11.40 9.51 16.31
CA ILE A 275 -10.24 9.25 15.48
C ILE A 275 -10.06 10.45 14.55
N PHE A 276 -8.93 11.12 14.64
CA PHE A 276 -8.58 12.20 13.73
C PHE A 276 -8.10 11.66 12.37
N ASP A 277 -8.56 12.27 11.29
CA ASP A 277 -8.07 11.94 9.94
C ASP A 277 -8.09 13.19 9.05
N ASP A 278 -7.02 13.39 8.28
CA ASP A 278 -6.89 14.54 7.37
C ASP A 278 -7.78 14.43 6.14
N ASN A 279 -8.27 13.23 5.80
CA ASN A 279 -9.12 13.01 4.65
C ASN A 279 -10.55 13.50 4.93
N SER A 280 -10.91 14.63 4.32
CA SER A 280 -12.23 15.25 4.47
C SER A 280 -13.40 14.32 4.08
N LEU A 281 -13.19 13.37 3.16
CA LEU A 281 -14.22 12.41 2.74
C LEU A 281 -14.60 11.40 3.83
N LYS A 282 -13.76 11.24 4.85
CA LYS A 282 -14.01 10.36 5.99
C LYS A 282 -14.58 11.09 7.21
N GLN A 283 -14.36 12.40 7.28
CA GLN A 283 -14.78 13.20 8.42
C GLN A 283 -16.31 13.20 8.56
N GLY A 284 -16.79 13.05 9.79
CA GLY A 284 -18.21 12.89 10.11
C GLY A 284 -18.70 11.44 10.09
N LEU A 285 -17.97 10.52 9.46
CA LEU A 285 -18.29 9.10 9.44
C LEU A 285 -17.75 8.39 10.71
N TYR A 286 -18.07 7.11 10.81
CA TYR A 286 -17.58 6.22 11.88
C TYR A 286 -16.64 5.16 11.30
N LEU A 287 -15.67 4.72 12.10
CA LEU A 287 -14.90 3.52 11.73
C LEU A 287 -15.81 2.30 11.68
N PRO A 288 -15.70 1.45 10.65
CA PRO A 288 -16.57 0.30 10.45
C PRO A 288 -16.70 -0.58 11.70
N GLY A 289 -17.95 -0.88 12.08
CA GLY A 289 -18.27 -1.73 13.23
C GLY A 289 -17.92 -1.13 14.60
N THR A 290 -17.67 0.18 14.69
CA THR A 290 -17.35 0.85 15.95
C THR A 290 -18.21 2.10 16.17
N THR A 291 -18.24 2.62 17.40
CA THR A 291 -18.83 3.93 17.75
C THR A 291 -17.84 5.09 17.60
N LYS A 292 -16.65 4.85 17.06
CA LYS A 292 -15.57 5.84 16.99
C LYS A 292 -15.76 6.76 15.80
N LYS A 293 -16.11 8.03 16.10
CA LYS A 293 -16.35 9.05 15.08
C LYS A 293 -15.03 9.56 14.50
N ILE A 294 -15.00 9.69 13.19
CA ILE A 294 -13.85 10.29 12.46
C ILE A 294 -14.06 11.80 12.42
N ILE A 295 -13.11 12.55 12.92
CA ILE A 295 -13.20 14.01 13.02
C ILE A 295 -12.00 14.73 12.44
N ASN A 296 -12.20 16.00 12.09
CA ASN A 296 -11.16 16.86 11.54
C ASN A 296 -10.07 17.14 12.60
N PRO A 297 -8.78 17.05 12.25
CA PRO A 297 -7.69 17.39 13.15
C PRO A 297 -7.71 18.81 13.75
N LYS A 298 -8.44 19.75 13.12
CA LYS A 298 -8.66 21.09 13.67
C LYS A 298 -9.29 21.06 15.07
N TYR A 299 -10.06 20.04 15.40
CA TYR A 299 -10.62 19.89 16.76
C TYR A 299 -9.57 19.72 17.85
N LEU A 300 -8.33 19.36 17.51
CA LEU A 300 -7.21 19.36 18.46
C LEU A 300 -6.86 20.76 18.98
N THR A 301 -7.27 21.82 18.30
CA THR A 301 -7.05 23.20 18.76
C THR A 301 -8.06 23.66 19.83
N THR A 302 -9.24 23.02 19.86
CA THR A 302 -10.38 23.43 20.72
C THR A 302 -10.70 22.43 21.82
N LYS A 303 -10.31 21.16 21.67
CA LYS A 303 -10.49 20.09 22.67
C LYS A 303 -9.16 19.62 23.21
N LYS A 304 -9.09 19.47 24.53
CA LYS A 304 -7.88 18.99 25.22
C LYS A 304 -7.81 17.47 25.17
N PHE A 305 -6.66 16.96 24.72
CA PHE A 305 -6.30 15.54 24.77
C PHE A 305 -4.93 15.39 25.43
N ASP A 306 -4.77 14.35 26.24
CA ASP A 306 -3.50 14.03 26.88
C ASP A 306 -2.67 13.08 26.04
N ILE A 307 -3.37 12.16 25.32
CA ILE A 307 -2.72 11.11 24.53
C ILE A 307 -3.37 11.03 23.13
N LEU A 308 -2.53 10.99 22.10
CA LEU A 308 -2.93 10.61 20.75
C LEU A 308 -2.32 9.26 20.35
N ILE A 309 -3.16 8.27 20.07
CA ILE A 309 -2.73 6.97 19.55
C ILE A 309 -2.61 7.10 18.02
N ILE A 310 -1.41 6.98 17.49
CA ILE A 310 -1.15 7.11 16.06
C ILE A 310 -1.37 5.76 15.37
N PHE A 311 -2.60 5.48 14.92
CA PHE A 311 -2.93 4.26 14.20
C PHE A 311 -2.32 4.23 12.80
N ALA A 312 -2.14 5.39 12.16
CA ALA A 312 -1.35 5.52 10.93
C ALA A 312 0.16 5.53 11.24
N TRP A 313 0.62 4.56 12.03
CA TRP A 313 1.95 4.48 12.64
C TRP A 313 3.12 4.60 11.65
N ASN A 314 2.96 4.14 10.40
CA ASN A 314 3.94 4.27 9.32
C ASN A 314 4.16 5.72 8.84
N TYR A 315 3.31 6.65 9.28
CA TYR A 315 3.41 8.09 9.07
C TYR A 315 3.58 8.87 10.37
N SER A 316 3.88 8.17 11.49
CA SER A 316 3.95 8.76 12.82
C SER A 316 4.85 9.98 12.90
N ASP A 317 6.05 9.92 12.30
CA ASP A 317 7.02 11.02 12.33
C ASP A 317 6.45 12.30 11.70
N ILE A 318 5.76 12.17 10.55
CA ILE A 318 5.16 13.30 9.86
C ILE A 318 3.97 13.84 10.66
N ILE A 319 3.10 12.96 11.17
CA ILE A 319 1.92 13.33 11.96
C ILE A 319 2.35 14.05 13.23
N ILE A 320 3.29 13.49 13.99
CA ILE A 320 3.81 14.09 15.23
C ILE A 320 4.46 15.44 14.94
N LYS A 321 5.29 15.54 13.90
CA LYS A 321 5.91 16.79 13.48
C LYS A 321 4.87 17.88 13.17
N ASN A 322 3.84 17.53 12.40
CA ASN A 322 2.77 18.47 12.02
C ASN A 322 1.99 18.95 13.25
N ILE A 323 1.66 18.05 14.18
CA ILE A 323 0.94 18.39 15.41
C ILE A 323 1.81 19.29 16.30
N ARG A 324 3.09 18.97 16.49
CA ARG A 324 4.02 19.77 17.30
C ARG A 324 4.31 21.15 16.73
N ASN A 325 4.28 21.29 15.40
CA ASN A 325 4.48 22.57 14.72
C ASN A 325 3.25 23.50 14.79
N ASN A 326 2.09 22.96 15.16
CA ASN A 326 0.89 23.78 15.35
C ASN A 326 0.95 24.52 16.69
N LYS A 327 1.08 25.85 16.66
CA LYS A 327 1.25 26.70 17.84
C LYS A 327 0.14 26.52 18.89
N LEU A 328 -1.10 26.31 18.49
CA LEU A 328 -2.24 26.13 19.38
C LEU A 328 -2.24 24.75 20.05
N ILE A 329 -1.89 23.71 19.31
CA ILE A 329 -1.88 22.34 19.83
C ILE A 329 -0.64 22.12 20.70
N LYS A 330 0.50 22.72 20.36
CA LYS A 330 1.76 22.60 21.12
C LYS A 330 1.59 22.96 22.61
N LYS A 331 0.71 23.92 22.93
CA LYS A 331 0.41 24.32 24.31
C LYS A 331 -0.25 23.22 25.16
N GLN A 332 -0.82 22.17 24.53
CA GLN A 332 -1.53 21.09 25.24
C GLN A 332 -0.63 20.00 25.80
N ASN A 333 0.66 19.99 25.44
CA ASN A 333 1.63 18.97 25.89
C ASN A 333 1.17 17.51 25.61
N ILE A 334 0.60 17.27 24.44
CA ILE A 334 0.07 15.97 24.03
C ILE A 334 1.20 14.95 23.91
N LYS A 335 1.05 13.77 24.50
CA LYS A 335 1.92 12.61 24.32
C LYS A 335 1.38 11.72 23.21
N PHE A 336 2.28 11.05 22.51
CA PHE A 336 1.92 10.20 21.38
C PHE A 336 2.16 8.74 21.72
N LEU A 337 1.17 7.89 21.51
CA LEU A 337 1.30 6.45 21.65
C LEU A 337 1.33 5.83 20.25
N ILE A 338 2.48 5.27 19.88
CA ILE A 338 2.59 4.44 18.69
C ILE A 338 2.18 3.02 19.09
N PRO A 339 1.04 2.49 18.60
CA PRO A 339 0.51 1.22 19.09
C PRO A 339 1.25 0.01 18.52
N PHE A 340 1.96 0.19 17.38
CA PHE A 340 2.45 -0.90 16.57
C PHE A 340 3.64 -0.45 15.68
N PRO A 341 4.61 -1.32 15.30
CA PRO A 341 4.76 -2.76 15.62
C PRO A 341 5.24 -3.05 17.05
N LYS A 342 5.65 -2.04 17.79
CA LYS A 342 6.02 -2.10 19.22
C LYS A 342 5.39 -0.92 19.94
N PRO A 343 4.51 -1.14 20.92
CA PRO A 343 3.89 -0.06 21.65
C PRO A 343 4.94 0.85 22.30
N GLN A 344 4.87 2.14 21.99
CA GLN A 344 5.83 3.13 22.45
C GLN A 344 5.14 4.46 22.76
N LEU A 345 5.33 4.98 23.97
CA LEU A 345 4.89 6.31 24.37
C LEU A 345 6.01 7.32 24.13
N ILE A 346 5.70 8.34 23.32
CA ILE A 346 6.62 9.44 22.97
C ILE A 346 6.14 10.69 23.69
N LYS A 347 7.05 11.36 24.38
CA LYS A 347 6.81 12.65 25.06
C LYS A 347 6.80 13.79 24.06
#